data_6969819fb6867da75fd601d38e9cd4b1
#
_entry.id   6969819fb6867da75fd601d38e9cd4b1
#
_cell.length_a   1.000
_cell.length_b   1.000
_cell.length_c   1.000
_cell.angle_alpha   90.00
_cell.angle_beta   90.00
_cell.angle_gamma   90.00
#
_symmetry.space_group_name_H-M   'P 1'
#
loop_
_entity.id
_entity.type
_entity.pdbx_description
1 polymer ?
#
loop_
_entity_poly.entity_id
_entity_poly.type
_entity_poly.pdbx_seq_one_letter_code
_entity_poly.pdbx_strand_id
1 'polypeptide(L)'
;MADKKVTQLTALTAPANTDLLLIIDDPSGSPISKKIELEDIFGASAQTTFASMNFGSTGDSTIAADTLTLDTATGLTVTRGVVINEDGVDSDTRIESDNQANMFFVDASADKIGILTNAPTEALDINADAIRVRTAQTPASGNNLAVGWDVGTIAWDVNYLYIAANSTNIVRAALSTF
;
A
#
# COMPACT_ATOMS: atom_id res chain seq x y z
N MET A 1 37.96 -3.67 -43.10
CA MET A 1 37.73 -3.09 -41.77
C MET A 1 38.35 -4.06 -40.77
N ALA A 2 39.21 -3.61 -39.84
CA ALA A 2 39.83 -4.54 -38.89
C ALA A 2 38.78 -4.96 -37.86
N ASP A 3 38.72 -6.26 -37.56
CA ASP A 3 37.82 -6.78 -36.52
C ASP A 3 38.19 -6.22 -35.15
N LYS A 4 37.27 -5.54 -34.53
CA LYS A 4 37.41 -5.03 -33.16
C LYS A 4 36.87 -6.04 -32.15
N LYS A 5 37.61 -6.27 -31.08
CA LYS A 5 37.06 -7.00 -29.92
C LYS A 5 35.95 -6.17 -29.30
N VAL A 6 34.99 -6.83 -28.68
CA VAL A 6 33.83 -6.16 -27.99
C VAL A 6 34.31 -5.08 -27.03
N THR A 7 35.41 -5.31 -26.31
CA THR A 7 36.04 -4.35 -25.39
C THR A 7 36.64 -3.11 -26.05
N GLN A 8 36.77 -3.09 -27.39
CA GLN A 8 37.35 -1.99 -28.18
C GLN A 8 36.23 -1.17 -28.87
N LEU A 9 34.97 -1.54 -28.68
CA LEU A 9 33.86 -0.78 -29.22
C LEU A 9 33.62 0.48 -28.38
N THR A 10 33.20 1.54 -29.02
CA THR A 10 32.77 2.77 -28.32
C THR A 10 31.46 2.48 -27.61
N ALA A 11 31.35 2.92 -26.37
CA ALA A 11 30.10 2.77 -25.61
C ALA A 11 28.96 3.54 -26.29
N LEU A 12 27.81 2.91 -26.42
CA LEU A 12 26.57 3.55 -26.86
C LEU A 12 25.96 4.28 -25.65
N THR A 13 25.95 5.62 -25.71
CA THR A 13 25.46 6.46 -24.58
C THR A 13 24.00 6.90 -24.72
N ALA A 14 23.44 6.76 -25.91
CA ALA A 14 22.03 7.11 -26.20
C ALA A 14 21.43 6.04 -27.12
N PRO A 15 21.00 4.90 -26.58
CA PRO A 15 20.38 3.85 -27.37
C PRO A 15 19.02 4.30 -27.91
N ALA A 16 18.73 3.92 -29.16
CA ALA A 16 17.44 4.06 -29.78
C ALA A 16 16.71 2.71 -29.80
N ASN A 17 15.37 2.71 -29.88
CA ASN A 17 14.57 1.48 -29.90
C ASN A 17 14.90 0.54 -31.07
N THR A 18 15.46 1.09 -32.16
CA THR A 18 15.90 0.37 -33.36
C THR A 18 17.34 -0.11 -33.29
N ASP A 19 18.06 0.18 -32.22
CA ASP A 19 19.40 -0.32 -32.03
C ASP A 19 19.41 -1.82 -31.82
N LEU A 20 20.44 -2.47 -32.32
CA LEU A 20 20.50 -3.93 -32.38
C LEU A 20 21.48 -4.47 -31.33
N LEU A 21 21.05 -5.49 -30.60
CA LEU A 21 21.93 -6.32 -29.80
C LEU A 21 22.31 -7.58 -30.58
N LEU A 22 23.63 -7.92 -30.54
CA LEU A 22 24.10 -9.20 -31.05
C LEU A 22 23.96 -10.26 -29.95
N ILE A 23 23.24 -11.31 -30.24
CA ILE A 23 23.13 -12.50 -29.37
C ILE A 23 23.70 -13.73 -30.08
N ILE A 24 24.16 -14.70 -29.30
CA ILE A 24 24.56 -16.01 -29.80
C ILE A 24 23.44 -16.98 -29.40
N ASP A 25 22.73 -17.47 -30.39
CA ASP A 25 21.72 -18.49 -30.24
C ASP A 25 22.40 -19.88 -30.22
N ASP A 26 21.92 -20.75 -29.32
CA ASP A 26 22.45 -22.10 -29.08
C ASP A 26 23.98 -22.13 -28.81
N PRO A 27 24.48 -21.45 -27.74
CA PRO A 27 25.92 -21.33 -27.49
C PRO A 27 26.60 -22.67 -27.17
N SER A 28 25.85 -23.69 -26.79
CA SER A 28 26.35 -25.05 -26.48
C SER A 28 26.25 -26.06 -27.63
N GLY A 29 25.48 -25.74 -28.66
CA GLY A 29 25.29 -26.60 -29.84
C GLY A 29 25.96 -26.07 -31.08
N SER A 30 25.19 -25.59 -32.04
CA SER A 30 25.69 -24.93 -33.25
C SER A 30 25.48 -23.42 -33.17
N PRO A 31 26.42 -22.68 -32.60
CA PRO A 31 26.21 -21.27 -32.30
C PRO A 31 25.97 -20.43 -33.56
N ILE A 32 24.89 -19.66 -33.56
CA ILE A 32 24.51 -18.76 -34.64
C ILE A 32 24.42 -17.34 -34.07
N SER A 33 25.07 -16.39 -34.71
CA SER A 33 24.91 -14.99 -34.35
C SER A 33 23.59 -14.46 -34.89
N LYS A 34 22.75 -13.94 -34.01
CA LYS A 34 21.45 -13.30 -34.31
C LYS A 34 21.43 -11.87 -33.80
N LYS A 35 20.59 -11.07 -34.39
CA LYS A 35 20.29 -9.73 -33.91
C LYS A 35 18.93 -9.72 -33.21
N ILE A 36 18.80 -8.88 -32.22
CA ILE A 36 17.50 -8.56 -31.58
C ILE A 36 17.45 -7.03 -31.46
N GLU A 37 16.30 -6.44 -31.71
CA GLU A 37 16.10 -5.01 -31.53
C GLU A 37 15.77 -4.73 -30.06
N LEU A 38 16.14 -3.54 -29.55
CA LEU A 38 15.85 -3.18 -28.17
C LEU A 38 14.33 -3.18 -27.89
N GLU A 39 13.52 -2.81 -28.88
CA GLU A 39 12.07 -2.84 -28.75
C GLU A 39 11.51 -4.25 -28.57
N ASP A 40 12.17 -5.29 -29.11
CA ASP A 40 11.77 -6.69 -28.89
C ASP A 40 12.05 -7.17 -27.46
N ILE A 41 13.00 -6.52 -26.76
CA ILE A 41 13.35 -6.83 -25.38
C ILE A 41 12.45 -6.05 -24.41
N PHE A 42 12.17 -4.77 -24.72
CA PHE A 42 11.52 -3.83 -23.81
C PHE A 42 10.19 -3.25 -24.36
N GLY A 43 9.82 -3.58 -25.60
CA GLY A 43 8.64 -3.02 -26.27
C GLY A 43 7.31 -3.62 -25.81
N ALA A 44 6.23 -2.98 -26.23
CA ALA A 44 4.84 -3.28 -25.81
C ALA A 44 4.37 -4.70 -26.19
N SER A 45 5.05 -5.40 -27.10
CA SER A 45 4.71 -6.77 -27.53
C SER A 45 5.55 -7.85 -26.84
N ALA A 46 6.64 -7.50 -26.17
CA ALA A 46 7.44 -8.46 -25.43
C ALA A 46 6.86 -8.61 -24.02
N GLN A 47 6.05 -9.64 -23.83
CA GLN A 47 5.67 -10.07 -22.49
C GLN A 47 6.93 -10.69 -21.84
N THR A 48 7.74 -9.84 -21.22
CA THR A 48 8.93 -10.26 -20.49
C THR A 48 8.48 -10.88 -19.17
N THR A 49 8.46 -12.20 -19.09
CA THR A 49 8.25 -12.91 -17.83
C THR A 49 9.59 -12.98 -17.10
N PHE A 50 9.79 -12.13 -16.13
CA PHE A 50 10.91 -12.27 -15.20
C PHE A 50 10.50 -13.23 -14.08
N ALA A 51 11.24 -14.31 -13.89
CA ALA A 51 11.04 -15.22 -12.76
C ALA A 51 11.23 -14.50 -11.42
N SER A 52 12.10 -13.49 -11.37
CA SER A 52 12.24 -12.55 -10.26
C SER A 52 12.83 -11.22 -10.75
N MET A 53 12.32 -10.12 -10.23
CA MET A 53 12.91 -8.79 -10.40
C MET A 53 13.42 -8.34 -9.04
N ASN A 54 14.73 -8.26 -8.89
CA ASN A 54 15.35 -7.80 -7.65
C ASN A 54 15.92 -6.39 -7.86
N PHE A 55 15.28 -5.40 -7.27
CA PHE A 55 15.82 -4.05 -7.16
C PHE A 55 16.70 -3.97 -5.91
N GLY A 56 17.72 -4.84 -5.84
CA GLY A 56 18.70 -4.84 -4.76
C GLY A 56 19.55 -3.57 -4.84
N SER A 57 19.25 -2.62 -3.98
CA SER A 57 19.97 -1.36 -3.94
C SER A 57 20.12 -0.88 -2.50
N THR A 58 21.21 -0.20 -2.24
CA THR A 58 21.42 0.63 -1.04
C THR A 58 20.77 2.02 -1.19
N GLY A 59 20.07 2.28 -2.30
CA GLY A 59 19.39 3.53 -2.61
C GLY A 59 17.93 3.29 -3.00
N ASP A 60 17.21 4.37 -3.29
CA ASP A 60 15.81 4.33 -3.69
C ASP A 60 15.64 3.77 -5.10
N SER A 61 14.69 2.87 -5.28
CA SER A 61 14.29 2.35 -6.58
C SER A 61 12.91 2.89 -6.92
N THR A 62 12.80 3.59 -8.05
CA THR A 62 11.55 4.20 -8.51
C THR A 62 10.99 3.42 -9.68
N ILE A 63 9.71 3.04 -9.60
CA ILE A 63 8.92 2.59 -10.75
C ILE A 63 7.96 3.73 -11.07
N ALA A 64 8.28 4.51 -12.10
CA ALA A 64 7.43 5.59 -12.58
C ALA A 64 6.49 5.04 -13.66
N ALA A 65 5.19 5.08 -13.40
CA ALA A 65 4.15 4.64 -14.32
C ALA A 65 2.85 5.42 -14.05
N ASP A 66 2.05 5.63 -15.09
CA ASP A 66 0.71 6.20 -14.93
C ASP A 66 -0.20 5.26 -14.14
N THR A 67 0.01 3.95 -14.30
CA THR A 67 -0.67 2.91 -13.52
C THR A 67 0.28 1.75 -13.30
N LEU A 68 0.48 1.36 -12.05
CA LEU A 68 1.16 0.13 -11.67
C LEU A 68 0.13 -0.88 -11.17
N THR A 69 -0.09 -1.95 -11.94
CA THR A 69 -0.92 -3.06 -11.51
C THR A 69 -0.05 -4.19 -10.99
N LEU A 70 -0.28 -4.60 -9.74
CA LEU A 70 0.34 -5.76 -9.13
C LEU A 70 -0.73 -6.84 -8.99
N ASP A 71 -0.83 -7.70 -10.01
CA ASP A 71 -1.72 -8.87 -9.98
C ASP A 71 -0.94 -10.07 -9.45
N THR A 72 -1.27 -10.49 -8.23
CA THR A 72 -0.55 -11.54 -7.54
C THR A 72 -1.51 -12.65 -7.09
N ALA A 73 -1.22 -13.89 -7.45
CA ALA A 73 -2.05 -15.04 -7.06
C ALA A 73 -2.10 -15.28 -5.54
N THR A 74 -1.10 -14.80 -4.79
CA THR A 74 -0.95 -15.06 -3.35
C THR A 74 -0.92 -13.80 -2.48
N GLY A 75 -1.02 -12.62 -3.09
CA GLY A 75 -1.02 -11.33 -2.40
C GLY A 75 0.31 -10.58 -2.47
N LEU A 76 0.25 -9.31 -2.12
CA LEU A 76 1.41 -8.41 -2.00
C LEU A 76 1.88 -8.38 -0.55
N THR A 77 3.16 -8.73 -0.31
CA THR A 77 3.78 -8.61 1.00
C THR A 77 4.72 -7.41 1.03
N VAL A 78 4.48 -6.46 1.93
CA VAL A 78 5.38 -5.34 2.23
C VAL A 78 5.93 -5.53 3.63
N THR A 79 7.25 -5.72 3.76
CA THR A 79 7.91 -6.02 5.05
C THR A 79 8.26 -4.79 5.86
N ARG A 80 8.09 -3.60 5.30
CA ARG A 80 8.34 -2.29 5.93
C ARG A 80 7.13 -1.38 5.76
N GLY A 81 7.26 -0.11 6.13
CA GLY A 81 6.18 0.86 6.01
C GLY A 81 5.71 1.10 4.57
N VAL A 82 4.45 1.46 4.43
CA VAL A 82 3.83 1.96 3.19
C VAL A 82 3.34 3.36 3.46
N VAL A 83 3.70 4.31 2.61
CA VAL A 83 3.10 5.63 2.55
C VAL A 83 2.26 5.68 1.29
N ILE A 84 1.02 6.12 1.40
CA ILE A 84 0.08 6.28 0.30
C ILE A 84 -0.27 7.76 0.24
N ASN A 85 -0.22 8.34 -0.97
CA ASN A 85 -0.50 9.75 -1.21
C ASN A 85 0.48 10.72 -0.47
N GLU A 86 1.80 10.43 -0.56
CA GLU A 86 2.85 11.24 0.09
C GLU A 86 2.82 12.71 -0.37
N ASP A 87 2.46 12.95 -1.61
CA ASP A 87 2.40 14.31 -2.17
C ASP A 87 1.16 15.11 -1.70
N GLY A 88 0.26 14.49 -0.94
CA GLY A 88 -0.94 15.14 -0.40
C GLY A 88 -1.89 15.68 -1.46
N VAL A 89 -1.98 15.02 -2.61
CA VAL A 89 -2.91 15.39 -3.67
C VAL A 89 -4.33 14.90 -3.36
N ASP A 90 -5.33 15.49 -3.99
CA ASP A 90 -6.72 15.02 -3.92
C ASP A 90 -6.87 13.70 -4.70
N SER A 91 -6.43 12.62 -4.04
CA SER A 91 -6.48 11.26 -4.56
C SER A 91 -6.89 10.31 -3.45
N ASP A 92 -8.11 9.81 -3.55
CA ASP A 92 -8.70 8.94 -2.55
C ASP A 92 -7.99 7.59 -2.46
N THR A 93 -7.94 7.04 -1.26
CA THR A 93 -7.45 5.68 -1.02
C THR A 93 -8.60 4.76 -0.63
N ARG A 94 -8.67 3.59 -1.28
CA ARG A 94 -9.74 2.64 -1.08
C ARG A 94 -9.22 1.23 -0.86
N ILE A 95 -9.81 0.54 0.13
CA ILE A 95 -9.64 -0.89 0.35
C ILE A 95 -11.01 -1.54 0.18
N GLU A 96 -11.08 -2.52 -0.70
CA GLU A 96 -12.30 -3.26 -1.02
C GLU A 96 -12.31 -4.63 -0.34
N SER A 97 -13.49 -5.17 -0.16
CA SER A 97 -13.71 -6.59 0.10
C SER A 97 -14.54 -7.20 -1.03
N ASP A 98 -14.80 -8.49 -0.96
CA ASP A 98 -15.54 -9.23 -1.99
C ASP A 98 -16.88 -8.56 -2.38
N ASN A 99 -17.60 -7.99 -1.41
CA ASN A 99 -18.94 -7.43 -1.63
C ASN A 99 -19.05 -5.94 -1.24
N GLN A 100 -17.95 -5.31 -0.85
CA GLN A 100 -17.94 -3.91 -0.42
C GLN A 100 -16.79 -3.14 -1.05
N ALA A 101 -17.13 -2.24 -1.96
CA ALA A 101 -16.16 -1.40 -2.65
C ALA A 101 -15.51 -0.36 -1.73
N ASN A 102 -16.15 0.01 -0.63
CA ASN A 102 -15.69 1.04 0.29
C ASN A 102 -15.56 0.48 1.73
N MET A 103 -14.92 -0.70 1.87
CA MET A 103 -14.70 -1.29 3.19
C MET A 103 -13.90 -0.36 4.10
N PHE A 104 -12.88 0.28 3.54
CA PHE A 104 -12.14 1.38 4.14
C PHE A 104 -11.89 2.43 3.04
N PHE A 105 -12.22 3.67 3.33
CA PHE A 105 -12.10 4.77 2.38
C PHE A 105 -11.45 5.99 3.05
N VAL A 106 -10.46 6.59 2.39
CA VAL A 106 -9.89 7.87 2.77
C VAL A 106 -10.30 8.88 1.71
N ASP A 107 -11.12 9.83 2.07
CA ASP A 107 -11.49 10.98 1.25
C ASP A 107 -10.40 12.05 1.40
N ALA A 108 -9.53 12.15 0.40
CA ALA A 108 -8.39 13.06 0.44
C ALA A 108 -8.82 14.52 0.33
N SER A 109 -9.96 14.80 -0.33
CA SER A 109 -10.48 16.15 -0.49
C SER A 109 -11.10 16.70 0.79
N ALA A 110 -11.69 15.83 1.62
CA ALA A 110 -12.41 16.19 2.84
C ALA A 110 -11.62 15.92 4.13
N ASP A 111 -10.43 15.30 4.04
CA ASP A 111 -9.63 14.85 5.19
C ASP A 111 -10.39 13.92 6.15
N LYS A 112 -11.15 12.94 5.60
CA LYS A 112 -12.04 12.08 6.36
C LYS A 112 -11.84 10.61 6.05
N ILE A 113 -12.24 9.77 7.00
CA ILE A 113 -12.22 8.31 6.86
C ILE A 113 -13.64 7.78 6.90
N GLY A 114 -14.01 6.99 5.89
CA GLY A 114 -15.25 6.24 5.81
C GLY A 114 -15.03 4.74 6.00
N ILE A 115 -15.85 4.13 6.82
CA ILE A 115 -16.02 2.67 6.89
C ILE A 115 -17.38 2.35 6.31
N LEU A 116 -17.40 1.55 5.24
CA LEU A 116 -18.61 1.20 4.47
C LEU A 116 -19.31 2.41 3.82
N THR A 117 -18.61 3.53 3.66
CA THR A 117 -19.08 4.73 2.94
C THR A 117 -17.94 5.40 2.19
N ASN A 118 -18.24 5.99 1.04
CA ASN A 118 -17.33 6.85 0.27
C ASN A 118 -17.69 8.34 0.35
N ALA A 119 -18.60 8.70 1.25
CA ALA A 119 -19.01 10.09 1.47
C ALA A 119 -19.07 10.35 2.99
N PRO A 120 -17.91 10.32 3.69
CA PRO A 120 -17.89 10.53 5.13
C PRO A 120 -18.27 11.94 5.49
N THR A 121 -19.21 12.10 6.46
CA THR A 121 -19.68 13.39 6.94
C THR A 121 -18.88 13.90 8.13
N GLU A 122 -18.21 12.99 8.86
CA GLU A 122 -17.37 13.28 10.02
C GLU A 122 -15.94 12.75 9.79
N ALA A 123 -14.99 13.16 10.62
CA ALA A 123 -13.58 12.74 10.53
C ALA A 123 -13.41 11.21 10.49
N LEU A 124 -14.27 10.49 11.21
CA LEU A 124 -14.49 9.03 11.09
C LEU A 124 -15.98 8.78 10.99
N ASP A 125 -16.43 8.29 9.85
CA ASP A 125 -17.82 7.96 9.58
C ASP A 125 -17.97 6.45 9.34
N ILE A 126 -18.85 5.80 10.09
CA ILE A 126 -19.08 4.37 10.02
C ILE A 126 -20.53 4.12 9.62
N ASN A 127 -20.74 3.72 8.38
CA ASN A 127 -22.07 3.37 7.86
C ASN A 127 -22.39 1.90 8.16
N ALA A 128 -22.61 1.59 9.43
CA ALA A 128 -22.97 0.26 9.90
C ALA A 128 -23.94 0.35 11.09
N ASP A 129 -24.67 -0.73 11.34
CA ASP A 129 -25.68 -0.80 12.41
C ASP A 129 -25.06 -0.73 13.81
N ALA A 130 -23.81 -1.13 14.00
CA ALA A 130 -23.18 -1.21 15.31
C ALA A 130 -21.65 -1.13 15.25
N ILE A 131 -21.08 -0.61 16.33
CA ILE A 131 -19.66 -0.70 16.64
C ILE A 131 -19.47 -1.62 17.83
N ARG A 132 -18.61 -2.63 17.72
CA ARG A 132 -18.27 -3.52 18.83
C ARG A 132 -16.90 -3.20 19.39
N VAL A 133 -16.83 -2.72 20.61
CA VAL A 133 -15.61 -2.69 21.42
C VAL A 133 -15.52 -4.04 22.17
N ARG A 134 -14.58 -4.88 21.80
CA ARG A 134 -14.56 -6.31 22.17
C ARG A 134 -14.21 -6.57 23.64
N THR A 135 -13.31 -5.78 24.22
CA THR A 135 -12.82 -6.02 25.58
C THR A 135 -13.43 -5.05 26.56
N ALA A 136 -14.10 -5.56 27.57
CA ALA A 136 -14.62 -4.78 28.68
C ALA A 136 -13.46 -4.28 29.55
N GLN A 137 -13.56 -3.06 30.04
CA GLN A 137 -12.57 -2.46 30.94
C GLN A 137 -13.24 -1.56 31.98
N THR A 138 -13.02 -1.88 33.25
CA THR A 138 -13.47 -1.06 34.37
C THR A 138 -12.33 -0.17 34.86
N PRO A 139 -12.54 1.13 35.10
CA PRO A 139 -11.57 2.00 35.74
C PRO A 139 -11.15 1.49 37.10
N ALA A 140 -9.86 1.54 37.45
CA ALA A 140 -9.30 0.98 38.69
C ALA A 140 -9.79 1.68 39.97
N SER A 141 -10.19 2.96 39.91
CA SER A 141 -10.87 3.70 41.00
C SER A 141 -11.64 4.87 40.40
N GLY A 142 -12.77 5.23 40.99
CA GLY A 142 -13.66 6.26 40.45
C GLY A 142 -12.92 7.56 40.18
N ASN A 143 -13.02 8.27 39.20
CA ASN A 143 -12.52 9.58 38.82
C ASN A 143 -11.02 9.73 38.59
N ASN A 144 -10.21 8.68 38.57
CA ASN A 144 -8.79 8.87 38.34
C ASN A 144 -8.32 8.33 36.98
N LEU A 145 -7.88 9.21 36.09
CA LEU A 145 -7.22 8.87 34.84
C LEU A 145 -5.78 8.34 35.03
N ALA A 146 -5.32 8.19 36.29
CA ALA A 146 -3.95 7.80 36.62
C ALA A 146 -3.50 6.41 36.12
N VAL A 147 -4.36 5.67 35.44
CA VAL A 147 -4.07 4.31 34.96
C VAL A 147 -4.33 4.17 33.45
N GLY A 148 -3.77 5.08 32.65
CA GLY A 148 -3.66 4.87 31.20
C GLY A 148 -4.92 5.16 30.37
N TRP A 149 -5.84 5.97 30.87
CA TRP A 149 -6.96 6.48 30.10
C TRP A 149 -6.77 7.94 29.77
N ASP A 150 -6.70 8.27 28.52
CA ASP A 150 -6.67 9.64 28.04
C ASP A 150 -8.08 10.23 27.92
N VAL A 151 -8.17 11.56 27.98
CA VAL A 151 -9.43 12.28 27.74
C VAL A 151 -10.03 11.86 26.39
N GLY A 152 -11.32 11.56 26.38
CA GLY A 152 -12.01 11.04 25.20
C GLY A 152 -12.06 9.51 25.10
N THR A 153 -11.36 8.77 25.97
CA THR A 153 -11.46 7.29 26.01
C THR A 153 -12.88 6.86 26.32
N ILE A 154 -13.40 5.95 25.52
CA ILE A 154 -14.70 5.29 25.70
C ILE A 154 -14.44 3.82 26.02
N ALA A 155 -15.00 3.33 27.12
CA ALA A 155 -14.91 1.93 27.53
C ALA A 155 -16.22 1.46 28.17
N TRP A 156 -16.34 0.17 28.43
CA TRP A 156 -17.55 -0.43 29.00
C TRP A 156 -17.22 -1.62 29.89
N ASP A 157 -18.11 -1.91 30.82
CA ASP A 157 -18.16 -3.18 31.53
C ASP A 157 -19.59 -3.71 31.59
N VAL A 158 -19.83 -4.75 32.36
CA VAL A 158 -21.14 -5.37 32.45
C VAL A 158 -22.24 -4.42 33.01
N ASN A 159 -21.86 -3.37 33.73
CA ASN A 159 -22.76 -2.46 34.41
C ASN A 159 -22.80 -1.05 33.83
N TYR A 160 -21.71 -0.61 33.17
CA TYR A 160 -21.57 0.79 32.83
C TYR A 160 -20.88 1.01 31.47
N LEU A 161 -21.25 2.10 30.81
CA LEU A 161 -20.49 2.77 29.78
C LEU A 161 -19.69 3.90 30.45
N TYR A 162 -18.41 4.01 30.15
CA TYR A 162 -17.47 4.98 30.70
C TYR A 162 -16.96 5.93 29.64
N ILE A 163 -16.78 7.20 29.99
CA ILE A 163 -16.13 8.22 29.18
C ILE A 163 -15.16 9.00 30.04
N ALA A 164 -13.90 9.11 29.63
CA ALA A 164 -12.93 10.00 30.24
C ALA A 164 -13.21 11.45 29.81
N ALA A 165 -13.99 12.17 30.62
CA ALA A 165 -14.53 13.48 30.26
C ALA A 165 -13.51 14.61 30.35
N ASN A 166 -12.53 14.52 31.25
CA ASN A 166 -11.43 15.46 31.40
C ASN A 166 -10.25 14.79 32.13
N SER A 167 -9.17 15.53 32.38
CA SER A 167 -7.93 14.99 32.96
C SER A 167 -8.07 14.42 34.40
N THR A 168 -9.21 14.59 35.03
CA THR A 168 -9.44 14.14 36.41
C THR A 168 -10.71 13.28 36.59
N ASN A 169 -11.62 13.29 35.62
CA ASN A 169 -12.94 12.68 35.78
C ASN A 169 -13.28 11.69 34.69
N ILE A 170 -13.66 10.49 35.09
CA ILE A 170 -14.35 9.51 34.28
C ILE A 170 -15.83 9.57 34.66
N VAL A 171 -16.65 9.88 33.67
CA VAL A 171 -18.14 9.80 33.84
C VAL A 171 -18.62 8.43 33.40
N ARG A 172 -19.75 7.99 33.90
CA ARG A 172 -20.36 6.72 33.53
C ARG A 172 -21.87 6.80 33.42
N ALA A 173 -22.41 6.01 32.51
CA ALA A 173 -23.86 5.73 32.43
C ALA A 173 -24.10 4.29 32.84
N ALA A 174 -25.11 4.06 33.69
CA ALA A 174 -25.54 2.71 34.07
C ALA A 174 -26.22 2.02 32.89
N LEU A 175 -25.86 0.77 32.64
CA LEU A 175 -26.50 -0.09 31.67
C LEU A 175 -27.59 -0.92 32.40
N SER A 176 -28.80 -0.94 31.86
CA SER A 176 -29.89 -1.78 32.36
C SER A 176 -30.37 -2.70 31.24
N THR A 177 -30.81 -3.88 31.62
CA THR A 177 -31.52 -4.78 30.71
C THR A 177 -32.93 -4.21 30.44
N PHE A 178 -33.38 -4.39 29.22
CA PHE A 178 -34.75 -4.09 28.79
C PHE A 178 -35.50 -5.38 28.48
#